data_8944b4255aa836b1a520b19d902577c9
#
_entry.id   8944b4255aa836b1a520b19d902577c9
#
_cell.length_a   1.000
_cell.length_b   1.000
_cell.length_c   1.000
_cell.angle_alpha   90.00
_cell.angle_beta   90.00
_cell.angle_gamma   90.00
#
_symmetry.space_group_name_H-M   'P 1'
#
loop_
_entity.id
_entity.type
_entity.pdbx_description
1 polymer ?
#
loop_
_entity_poly.entity_id
_entity_poly.type
_entity_poly.pdbx_seq_one_letter_code
_entity_poly.pdbx_strand_id
1 'polypeptide(L)'
;MQDIGMQFHIRCKQGDVGKYVFLPGDPGRCEAIAAHFDQPRHVGMNREYNIYTGTLLGEPVSVCSTGIGGPSASIAMEELSAIGADTFIRVGTCGGIDLSVKPGDIVVATGAIRYEHTSLEYAPIEFPAVPDFAVAAALKQASENLGYDTHTGVVQCKDSFYGQHSPEKSPVSYELLQKWESWKRLGVKASEMESAALFVVAAALGVRCGSCFHVIWNQEREKAGMFLKMTEDTSGAVRVGIEAMKRIIAQDLKK
;
A
#
# COMPACT_ATOMS: atom_id res chain seq x y z
N MET A 1 -6.58 -33.26 -5.30
CA MET A 1 -6.65 -31.81 -5.03
C MET A 1 -7.03 -31.67 -3.57
N GLN A 2 -6.14 -31.16 -2.70
CA GLN A 2 -6.56 -30.78 -1.36
C GLN A 2 -7.63 -29.71 -1.53
N ASP A 3 -8.76 -29.92 -0.90
CA ASP A 3 -9.82 -28.91 -0.77
C ASP A 3 -9.18 -27.73 -0.05
N ILE A 4 -8.77 -26.69 -0.81
CA ILE A 4 -8.26 -25.45 -0.21
C ILE A 4 -9.50 -24.79 0.38
N GLY A 5 -9.78 -25.18 1.63
CA GLY A 5 -10.92 -24.74 2.38
C GLY A 5 -10.96 -23.23 2.54
N MET A 6 -12.03 -22.74 3.12
CA MET A 6 -12.22 -21.33 3.48
C MET A 6 -11.03 -20.80 4.27
N GLN A 7 -10.41 -19.71 3.82
CA GLN A 7 -9.32 -19.03 4.53
C GLN A 7 -9.81 -18.51 5.88
N PHE A 8 -8.93 -18.54 6.87
CA PHE A 8 -9.35 -18.33 8.25
C PHE A 8 -9.77 -16.89 8.55
N HIS A 9 -8.99 -15.91 8.07
CA HIS A 9 -9.25 -14.50 8.38
C HIS A 9 -10.11 -13.82 7.32
N ILE A 10 -9.77 -13.96 6.04
CA ILE A 10 -10.51 -13.28 4.97
C ILE A 10 -11.83 -13.96 4.62
N ARG A 11 -12.07 -15.18 5.10
CA ARG A 11 -13.28 -15.96 4.84
C ARG A 11 -13.63 -16.12 3.36
N CYS A 12 -12.62 -16.28 2.53
CA CYS A 12 -12.72 -16.56 1.10
C CYS A 12 -12.09 -17.90 0.75
N LYS A 13 -12.47 -18.45 -0.40
CA LYS A 13 -11.92 -19.66 -0.99
C LYS A 13 -11.52 -19.41 -2.45
N GLN A 14 -10.87 -20.36 -3.07
CA GLN A 14 -10.51 -20.29 -4.49
C GLN A 14 -11.74 -19.99 -5.37
N GLY A 15 -11.62 -18.99 -6.24
CA GLY A 15 -12.68 -18.48 -7.11
C GLY A 15 -13.50 -17.32 -6.52
N ASP A 16 -13.37 -17.01 -5.25
CA ASP A 16 -14.03 -15.85 -4.64
C ASP A 16 -13.34 -14.54 -5.00
N VAL A 17 -12.01 -14.56 -5.19
CA VAL A 17 -11.17 -13.40 -5.50
C VAL A 17 -10.48 -13.53 -6.85
N GLY A 18 -10.11 -12.40 -7.42
CA GLY A 18 -9.35 -12.32 -8.67
C GLY A 18 -7.84 -12.45 -8.43
N LYS A 19 -7.11 -12.65 -9.54
CA LYS A 19 -5.65 -12.70 -9.59
C LYS A 19 -4.98 -11.37 -9.17
N TYR A 20 -5.64 -10.26 -9.47
CA TYR A 20 -5.17 -8.89 -9.24
C TYR A 20 -5.93 -8.28 -8.07
N VAL A 21 -5.22 -7.79 -7.04
CA VAL A 21 -5.86 -7.33 -5.81
C VAL A 21 -5.39 -5.95 -5.39
N PHE A 22 -6.34 -5.09 -5.05
CA PHE A 22 -6.08 -3.81 -4.40
C PHE A 22 -6.14 -3.97 -2.88
N LEU A 23 -5.18 -3.36 -2.18
CA LEU A 23 -5.05 -3.43 -0.73
C LEU A 23 -5.15 -2.02 -0.10
N PRO A 24 -6.36 -1.46 0.10
CA PRO A 24 -6.52 -0.29 0.97
C PRO A 24 -6.42 -0.70 2.44
N GLY A 25 -5.98 0.21 3.32
CA GLY A 25 -6.02 -0.03 4.77
C GLY A 25 -7.46 0.04 5.31
N ASP A 26 -8.20 1.07 4.92
CA ASP A 26 -9.55 1.36 5.40
C ASP A 26 -10.61 0.51 4.68
N PRO A 27 -11.43 -0.28 5.41
CA PRO A 27 -12.56 -1.02 4.84
C PRO A 27 -13.57 -0.15 4.08
N GLY A 28 -13.73 1.11 4.48
CA GLY A 28 -14.64 2.05 3.82
C GLY A 28 -14.22 2.42 2.39
N ARG A 29 -12.95 2.22 2.02
CA ARG A 29 -12.48 2.46 0.64
C ARG A 29 -12.77 1.34 -0.33
N CYS A 30 -13.10 0.15 0.15
CA CYS A 30 -13.31 -1.02 -0.72
C CYS A 30 -14.43 -0.79 -1.74
N GLU A 31 -15.56 -0.24 -1.31
CA GLU A 31 -16.68 0.06 -2.20
C GLU A 31 -16.31 1.11 -3.26
N ALA A 32 -15.60 2.18 -2.86
CA ALA A 32 -15.15 3.22 -3.77
C ALA A 32 -14.15 2.70 -4.83
N ILE A 33 -13.28 1.76 -4.46
CA ILE A 33 -12.38 1.08 -5.41
C ILE A 33 -13.18 0.15 -6.32
N ALA A 34 -14.07 -0.66 -5.76
CA ALA A 34 -14.90 -1.60 -6.48
C ALA A 34 -15.84 -0.92 -7.49
N ALA A 35 -16.26 0.31 -7.24
CA ALA A 35 -17.06 1.11 -8.17
C ALA A 35 -16.38 1.36 -9.54
N HIS A 36 -15.07 1.15 -9.63
CA HIS A 36 -14.31 1.18 -10.89
C HIS A 36 -14.25 -0.16 -11.63
N PHE A 37 -14.76 -1.26 -11.04
CA PHE A 37 -14.78 -2.58 -11.66
C PHE A 37 -16.04 -2.75 -12.52
N ASP A 38 -15.95 -3.60 -13.51
CA ASP A 38 -17.14 -4.10 -14.21
C ASP A 38 -17.79 -5.17 -13.33
N GLN A 39 -19.13 -5.12 -13.19
CA GLN A 39 -19.95 -6.05 -12.41
C GLN A 39 -19.41 -6.32 -10.99
N PRO A 40 -19.17 -5.29 -10.17
CA PRO A 40 -18.67 -5.48 -8.83
C PRO A 40 -19.68 -6.22 -7.96
N ARG A 41 -19.19 -7.18 -7.16
CA ARG A 41 -19.99 -7.87 -6.14
C ARG A 41 -19.29 -7.81 -4.79
N HIS A 42 -20.03 -7.61 -3.74
CA HIS A 42 -19.53 -7.77 -2.38
C HIS A 42 -19.36 -9.27 -2.09
N VAL A 43 -18.15 -9.69 -1.72
CA VAL A 43 -17.84 -11.08 -1.39
C VAL A 43 -18.14 -11.36 0.06
N GLY A 44 -17.74 -10.45 0.94
CA GLY A 44 -17.96 -10.54 2.37
C GLY A 44 -17.08 -9.60 3.16
N MET A 45 -17.34 -9.54 4.45
CA MET A 45 -16.53 -8.81 5.42
C MET A 45 -16.32 -9.67 6.66
N ASN A 46 -15.08 -9.80 7.09
CA ASN A 46 -14.73 -10.42 8.36
C ASN A 46 -13.58 -9.64 8.99
N ARG A 47 -13.72 -9.22 10.24
CA ARG A 47 -12.78 -8.33 10.92
C ARG A 47 -12.57 -7.05 10.09
N GLU A 48 -11.32 -6.67 9.84
CA GLU A 48 -10.91 -5.55 8.99
C GLU A 48 -10.93 -5.85 7.48
N TYR A 49 -11.16 -7.11 7.08
CA TYR A 49 -11.11 -7.56 5.68
C TYR A 49 -12.48 -7.45 5.03
N ASN A 50 -12.69 -6.37 4.28
CA ASN A 50 -13.88 -6.11 3.47
C ASN A 50 -13.53 -6.37 2.00
N ILE A 51 -14.25 -7.27 1.32
CA ILE A 51 -13.84 -7.80 0.02
C ILE A 51 -14.92 -7.60 -1.03
N TYR A 52 -14.52 -7.03 -2.16
CA TYR A 52 -15.31 -6.96 -3.39
C TYR A 52 -14.52 -7.59 -4.53
N THR A 53 -15.22 -8.21 -5.47
CA THR A 53 -14.66 -8.78 -6.70
C THR A 53 -15.49 -8.34 -7.90
N GLY A 54 -14.84 -8.09 -9.02
CA GLY A 54 -15.42 -7.75 -10.32
C GLY A 54 -14.40 -8.02 -11.41
N THR A 55 -14.46 -7.25 -12.50
CA THR A 55 -13.47 -7.37 -13.58
C THR A 55 -12.90 -6.02 -14.00
N LEU A 56 -11.67 -6.03 -14.54
CA LEU A 56 -11.06 -4.92 -15.28
C LEU A 56 -10.48 -5.49 -16.59
N LEU A 57 -10.84 -4.91 -17.71
CA LEU A 57 -10.44 -5.43 -19.03
C LEU A 57 -10.80 -6.91 -19.25
N GLY A 58 -11.86 -7.37 -18.62
CA GLY A 58 -12.32 -8.77 -18.66
C GLY A 58 -11.62 -9.71 -17.68
N GLU A 59 -10.56 -9.29 -17.01
CA GLU A 59 -9.83 -10.10 -16.04
C GLU A 59 -10.38 -9.93 -14.61
N PRO A 60 -10.51 -11.03 -13.83
CA PRO A 60 -10.97 -10.95 -12.44
C PRO A 60 -10.04 -10.12 -11.57
N VAL A 61 -10.61 -9.14 -10.89
CA VAL A 61 -9.91 -8.27 -9.93
C VAL A 61 -10.66 -8.22 -8.62
N SER A 62 -9.94 -7.98 -7.53
CA SER A 62 -10.53 -7.82 -6.21
C SER A 62 -9.97 -6.63 -5.47
N VAL A 63 -10.68 -6.18 -4.49
CA VAL A 63 -10.19 -5.29 -3.43
C VAL A 63 -10.42 -5.97 -2.09
N CYS A 64 -9.42 -5.93 -1.22
CA CYS A 64 -9.49 -6.41 0.15
C CYS A 64 -8.84 -5.38 1.07
N SER A 65 -9.57 -4.86 2.04
CA SER A 65 -8.96 -4.00 3.05
C SER A 65 -8.04 -4.79 3.98
N THR A 66 -7.03 -4.12 4.51
CA THR A 66 -6.01 -4.77 5.35
C THR A 66 -6.03 -4.32 6.81
N GLY A 67 -6.85 -3.32 7.15
CA GLY A 67 -6.65 -2.62 8.42
C GLY A 67 -5.33 -1.85 8.43
N ILE A 68 -4.76 -1.64 9.60
CA ILE A 68 -3.53 -0.88 9.82
C ILE A 68 -2.41 -1.81 10.28
N GLY A 69 -1.24 -1.67 9.65
CA GLY A 69 0.00 -2.30 10.10
C GLY A 69 0.36 -3.61 9.39
N GLY A 70 1.64 -3.96 9.52
CA GLY A 70 2.25 -5.13 8.87
C GLY A 70 1.56 -6.45 9.16
N PRO A 71 1.24 -6.81 10.43
CA PRO A 71 0.64 -8.09 10.76
C PRO A 71 -0.68 -8.36 10.04
N SER A 72 -1.59 -7.38 10.03
CA SER A 72 -2.88 -7.53 9.35
C SER A 72 -2.74 -7.56 7.83
N ALA A 73 -1.87 -6.72 7.27
CA ALA A 73 -1.61 -6.68 5.83
C ALA A 73 -0.96 -7.97 5.32
N SER A 74 -0.04 -8.56 6.09
CA SER A 74 0.61 -9.83 5.73
C SER A 74 -0.36 -11.01 5.74
N ILE A 75 -1.24 -11.09 6.73
CA ILE A 75 -2.31 -12.11 6.77
C ILE A 75 -3.18 -12.01 5.51
N ALA A 76 -3.61 -10.81 5.13
CA ALA A 76 -4.40 -10.63 3.91
C ALA A 76 -3.67 -11.14 2.68
N MET A 77 -2.39 -10.77 2.49
CA MET A 77 -1.60 -11.18 1.33
C MET A 77 -1.37 -12.69 1.29
N GLU A 78 -1.04 -13.32 2.41
CA GLU A 78 -0.87 -14.77 2.53
C GLU A 78 -2.13 -15.53 2.11
N GLU A 79 -3.26 -15.18 2.72
CA GLU A 79 -4.51 -15.87 2.47
C GLU A 79 -5.06 -15.62 1.05
N LEU A 80 -4.90 -14.40 0.51
CA LEU A 80 -5.25 -14.08 -0.87
C LEU A 80 -4.37 -14.83 -1.87
N SER A 81 -3.05 -14.90 -1.61
CA SER A 81 -2.13 -15.65 -2.47
C SER A 81 -2.42 -17.15 -2.44
N ALA A 82 -2.75 -17.72 -1.28
CA ALA A 82 -3.11 -19.13 -1.14
C ALA A 82 -4.32 -19.54 -1.99
N ILE A 83 -5.20 -18.59 -2.34
CA ILE A 83 -6.39 -18.83 -3.17
C ILE A 83 -6.28 -18.27 -4.59
N GLY A 84 -5.07 -17.86 -5.02
CA GLY A 84 -4.75 -17.60 -6.42
C GLY A 84 -4.46 -16.14 -6.79
N ALA A 85 -4.41 -15.20 -5.85
CA ALA A 85 -3.96 -13.85 -6.13
C ALA A 85 -2.42 -13.81 -6.26
N ASP A 86 -1.89 -13.08 -7.26
CA ASP A 86 -0.44 -12.99 -7.50
C ASP A 86 0.08 -11.58 -7.78
N THR A 87 -0.81 -10.59 -7.83
CA THR A 87 -0.45 -9.21 -8.11
C THR A 87 -1.23 -8.25 -7.22
N PHE A 88 -0.49 -7.45 -6.45
CA PHE A 88 -1.05 -6.61 -5.41
C PHE A 88 -0.67 -5.14 -5.62
N ILE A 89 -1.64 -4.24 -5.48
CA ILE A 89 -1.40 -2.79 -5.40
C ILE A 89 -1.96 -2.29 -4.07
N ARG A 90 -1.06 -1.83 -3.18
CA ARG A 90 -1.47 -1.07 -2.02
C ARG A 90 -1.87 0.33 -2.43
N VAL A 91 -3.10 0.71 -2.10
CA VAL A 91 -3.65 2.05 -2.30
C VAL A 91 -3.86 2.69 -0.94
N GLY A 92 -2.95 3.58 -0.55
CA GLY A 92 -2.90 4.12 0.79
C GLY A 92 -2.93 5.64 0.87
N THR A 93 -2.74 6.10 2.11
CA THR A 93 -2.46 7.49 2.45
C THR A 93 -1.11 7.56 3.15
N CYS A 94 -0.45 8.70 3.09
CA CYS A 94 0.81 8.93 3.78
C CYS A 94 0.93 10.36 4.30
N GLY A 95 1.84 10.54 5.26
CA GLY A 95 2.36 11.83 5.65
C GLY A 95 3.66 12.13 4.88
N GLY A 96 3.79 13.29 4.27
CA GLY A 96 5.03 13.71 3.62
C GLY A 96 6.16 13.94 4.64
N ILE A 97 7.40 13.63 4.24
CA ILE A 97 8.63 13.92 4.98
C ILE A 97 9.48 14.95 4.24
N ASP A 98 9.76 14.69 2.97
CA ASP A 98 10.50 15.61 2.09
C ASP A 98 9.70 16.89 1.87
N LEU A 99 10.34 18.06 1.95
CA LEU A 99 9.68 19.36 1.78
C LEU A 99 9.08 19.57 0.38
N SER A 100 9.54 18.84 -0.63
CA SER A 100 8.95 18.90 -1.98
C SER A 100 7.56 18.23 -2.03
N VAL A 101 7.26 17.31 -1.13
CA VAL A 101 6.01 16.55 -1.09
C VAL A 101 4.91 17.36 -0.41
N LYS A 102 3.81 17.61 -1.13
CA LYS A 102 2.70 18.47 -0.67
C LYS A 102 1.43 17.63 -0.42
N PRO A 103 0.52 18.08 0.45
CA PRO A 103 -0.82 17.52 0.49
C PRO A 103 -1.49 17.55 -0.89
N GLY A 104 -2.07 16.43 -1.31
CA GLY A 104 -2.66 16.25 -2.64
C GLY A 104 -1.76 15.58 -3.67
N ASP A 105 -0.44 15.54 -3.45
CA ASP A 105 0.49 14.84 -4.32
C ASP A 105 0.35 13.32 -4.20
N ILE A 106 0.93 12.61 -5.17
CA ILE A 106 1.02 11.14 -5.15
C ILE A 106 2.47 10.72 -4.87
N VAL A 107 2.65 9.80 -3.94
CA VAL A 107 3.94 9.12 -3.69
C VAL A 107 3.84 7.68 -4.16
N VAL A 108 4.78 7.25 -5.02
CA VAL A 108 4.97 5.85 -5.42
C VAL A 108 6.25 5.34 -4.76
N ALA A 109 6.11 4.30 -3.94
CA ALA A 109 7.25 3.74 -3.22
C ALA A 109 8.18 2.96 -4.18
N THR A 110 9.48 3.26 -4.13
CA THR A 110 10.54 2.48 -4.80
C THR A 110 11.32 1.62 -3.82
N GLY A 111 11.02 1.74 -2.54
CA GLY A 111 11.54 0.96 -1.43
C GLY A 111 10.90 1.44 -0.13
N ALA A 112 11.00 0.64 0.90
CA ALA A 112 10.48 0.99 2.22
C ALA A 112 11.52 0.73 3.32
N ILE A 113 11.63 1.65 4.27
CA ILE A 113 12.42 1.44 5.48
C ILE A 113 11.69 0.42 6.35
N ARG A 114 12.37 -0.65 6.69
CA ARG A 114 11.87 -1.74 7.54
C ARG A 114 11.95 -1.33 9.03
N TYR A 115 11.15 -0.32 9.40
CA TYR A 115 11.04 0.14 10.80
C TYR A 115 9.76 -0.43 11.43
N GLU A 116 9.52 -1.71 11.17
CA GLU A 116 8.43 -2.54 11.65
C GLU A 116 8.95 -3.97 11.86
N HIS A 117 8.21 -4.82 12.56
CA HIS A 117 8.69 -6.15 12.93
C HIS A 117 8.21 -7.28 12.02
N THR A 118 7.09 -7.12 11.35
CA THR A 118 6.49 -8.19 10.53
C THR A 118 7.46 -8.70 9.46
N SER A 119 8.12 -7.78 8.74
CA SER A 119 9.06 -8.18 7.69
C SER A 119 10.28 -8.95 8.21
N LEU A 120 10.65 -8.76 9.49
CA LEU A 120 11.77 -9.47 10.10
C LEU A 120 11.49 -10.96 10.33
N GLU A 121 10.21 -11.35 10.42
CA GLU A 121 9.80 -12.75 10.54
C GLU A 121 9.78 -13.47 9.18
N TYR A 122 9.84 -12.72 8.06
CA TYR A 122 9.88 -13.27 6.69
C TYR A 122 11.26 -13.28 6.07
N ALA A 123 12.11 -12.31 6.40
CA ALA A 123 13.45 -12.21 5.82
C ALA A 123 14.42 -11.49 6.78
N PRO A 124 15.75 -11.80 6.73
CA PRO A 124 16.74 -11.09 7.52
C PRO A 124 16.75 -9.59 7.17
N ILE A 125 17.24 -8.75 8.10
CA ILE A 125 17.17 -7.28 7.96
C ILE A 125 17.92 -6.76 6.72
N GLU A 126 18.93 -7.47 6.27
CA GLU A 126 19.73 -7.13 5.09
C GLU A 126 18.96 -7.30 3.78
N PHE A 127 17.87 -8.08 3.76
CA PHE A 127 17.01 -8.19 2.58
C PHE A 127 16.20 -6.91 2.42
N PRO A 128 16.29 -6.21 1.27
CA PRO A 128 15.63 -4.93 1.09
C PRO A 128 14.12 -5.09 0.89
N ALA A 129 13.34 -4.19 1.49
CA ALA A 129 11.91 -4.07 1.19
C ALA A 129 11.73 -3.23 -0.07
N VAL A 130 11.61 -3.87 -1.24
CA VAL A 130 11.45 -3.23 -2.55
C VAL A 130 10.19 -3.76 -3.25
N PRO A 131 9.46 -2.89 -3.97
CA PRO A 131 8.32 -3.31 -4.77
C PRO A 131 8.77 -4.10 -6.02
N ASP A 132 7.84 -4.81 -6.64
CA ASP A 132 8.01 -5.26 -8.02
C ASP A 132 8.21 -4.06 -8.95
N PHE A 133 9.26 -4.11 -9.77
CA PHE A 133 9.66 -2.99 -10.61
C PHE A 133 8.59 -2.64 -11.65
N ALA A 134 7.93 -3.64 -12.26
CA ALA A 134 6.91 -3.40 -13.26
C ALA A 134 5.66 -2.76 -12.64
N VAL A 135 5.28 -3.16 -11.42
CA VAL A 135 4.17 -2.56 -10.67
C VAL A 135 4.50 -1.12 -10.29
N ALA A 136 5.69 -0.84 -9.77
CA ALA A 136 6.11 0.51 -9.42
C ALA A 136 6.17 1.43 -10.64
N ALA A 137 6.70 0.94 -11.77
CA ALA A 137 6.75 1.69 -13.03
C ALA A 137 5.33 1.98 -13.58
N ALA A 138 4.42 1.02 -13.50
CA ALA A 138 3.02 1.21 -13.92
C ALA A 138 2.31 2.27 -13.04
N LEU A 139 2.53 2.25 -11.73
CA LEU A 139 1.99 3.25 -10.79
C LEU A 139 2.51 4.66 -11.10
N LYS A 140 3.83 4.81 -11.28
CA LYS A 140 4.43 6.09 -11.66
C LYS A 140 3.82 6.63 -12.95
N GLN A 141 3.81 5.82 -13.99
CA GLN A 141 3.29 6.24 -15.31
C GLN A 141 1.80 6.58 -15.25
N ALA A 142 1.00 5.81 -14.48
CA ALA A 142 -0.42 6.10 -14.30
C ALA A 142 -0.63 7.44 -13.60
N SER A 143 0.13 7.72 -12.55
CA SER A 143 0.06 8.98 -11.81
C SER A 143 0.38 10.19 -12.68
N GLU A 144 1.49 10.11 -13.42
CA GLU A 144 1.92 11.18 -14.35
C GLU A 144 0.89 11.42 -15.47
N ASN A 145 0.33 10.34 -16.06
CA ASN A 145 -0.67 10.46 -17.12
C ASN A 145 -1.99 11.05 -16.63
N LEU A 146 -2.32 10.89 -15.36
CA LEU A 146 -3.49 11.50 -14.71
C LEU A 146 -3.23 12.95 -14.30
N GLY A 147 -2.01 13.47 -14.47
CA GLY A 147 -1.64 14.85 -14.19
C GLY A 147 -1.36 15.15 -12.72
N TYR A 148 -1.06 14.14 -11.91
CA TYR A 148 -0.68 14.36 -10.52
C TYR A 148 0.78 14.79 -10.37
N ASP A 149 1.07 15.68 -9.43
CA ASP A 149 2.42 15.88 -8.92
C ASP A 149 2.88 14.57 -8.28
N THR A 150 3.83 13.88 -8.93
CA THR A 150 4.23 12.51 -8.58
C THR A 150 5.64 12.47 -8.02
N HIS A 151 5.79 11.91 -6.84
CA HIS A 151 7.08 11.65 -6.21
C HIS A 151 7.36 10.15 -6.19
N THR A 152 8.58 9.78 -6.57
CA THR A 152 9.08 8.40 -6.43
C THR A 152 10.23 8.38 -5.44
N GLY A 153 10.28 7.39 -4.57
CA GLY A 153 11.37 7.27 -3.61
C GLY A 153 11.06 6.31 -2.47
N VAL A 154 11.99 6.28 -1.52
CA VAL A 154 11.86 5.47 -0.32
C VAL A 154 10.81 6.07 0.59
N VAL A 155 9.96 5.21 1.18
CA VAL A 155 9.01 5.57 2.24
C VAL A 155 9.44 4.97 3.57
N GLN A 156 9.09 5.62 4.67
CA GLN A 156 9.25 5.02 5.99
C GLN A 156 8.01 4.18 6.30
N CYS A 157 8.22 2.90 6.63
CA CYS A 157 7.18 2.01 7.15
C CYS A 157 7.43 1.77 8.64
N LYS A 158 6.43 2.01 9.48
CA LYS A 158 6.54 1.97 10.95
C LYS A 158 5.38 1.24 11.59
N ASP A 159 5.58 0.73 12.82
CA ASP A 159 4.54 0.12 13.65
C ASP A 159 3.80 1.13 14.55
N SER A 160 4.48 2.22 14.96
CA SER A 160 3.90 3.18 15.87
C SER A 160 3.53 4.49 15.19
N PHE A 161 2.22 4.76 15.07
CA PHE A 161 1.72 6.03 14.57
C PHE A 161 2.13 7.20 15.49
N TYR A 162 1.92 7.06 16.78
CA TYR A 162 2.23 8.12 17.76
C TYR A 162 3.72 8.25 18.04
N GLY A 163 4.55 7.26 17.73
CA GLY A 163 6.00 7.37 17.75
C GLY A 163 6.53 8.42 16.77
N GLN A 164 5.77 8.71 15.69
CA GLN A 164 6.08 9.80 14.77
C GLN A 164 5.42 11.13 15.16
N HIS A 165 4.13 11.09 15.53
CA HIS A 165 3.31 12.31 15.65
C HIS A 165 3.36 12.94 17.06
N SER A 166 3.86 12.22 18.04
CA SER A 166 4.05 12.70 19.41
C SER A 166 5.29 12.03 20.04
N PRO A 167 6.45 12.08 19.37
CA PRO A 167 7.66 11.36 19.83
C PRO A 167 8.12 11.81 21.22
N GLU A 168 7.88 13.06 21.58
CA GLU A 168 8.23 13.64 22.87
C GLU A 168 7.53 12.97 24.06
N LYS A 169 6.39 12.31 23.82
CA LYS A 169 5.65 11.55 24.85
C LYS A 169 6.19 10.13 25.05
N SER A 170 7.07 9.68 24.17
CA SER A 170 7.63 8.33 24.23
C SER A 170 8.84 8.26 25.17
N PRO A 171 8.98 7.18 25.96
CA PRO A 171 10.20 6.93 26.75
C PRO A 171 11.48 6.85 25.91
N VAL A 172 11.37 6.51 24.62
CA VAL A 172 12.47 6.42 23.65
C VAL A 172 12.50 7.60 22.68
N SER A 173 12.02 8.77 23.10
CA SER A 173 11.90 9.96 22.25
C SER A 173 13.21 10.36 21.56
N TYR A 174 14.35 10.22 22.25
CA TYR A 174 15.68 10.50 21.72
C TYR A 174 15.99 9.66 20.46
N GLU A 175 15.67 8.39 20.49
CA GLU A 175 15.88 7.47 19.36
C GLU A 175 14.95 7.81 18.19
N LEU A 176 13.66 8.04 18.46
CA LEU A 176 12.67 8.37 17.45
C LEU A 176 13.04 9.66 16.71
N LEU A 177 13.43 10.70 17.44
CA LEU A 177 13.82 12.00 16.88
C LEU A 177 15.11 11.90 16.04
N GLN A 178 16.12 11.15 16.52
CA GLN A 178 17.37 10.96 15.78
C GLN A 178 17.16 10.15 14.49
N LYS A 179 16.36 9.08 14.53
CA LYS A 179 16.00 8.31 13.33
C LYS A 179 15.23 9.15 12.34
N TRP A 180 14.26 9.94 12.80
CA TRP A 180 13.50 10.85 11.94
C TRP A 180 14.39 11.85 11.22
N GLU A 181 15.34 12.45 11.90
CA GLU A 181 16.31 13.36 11.31
C GLU A 181 17.20 12.66 10.28
N SER A 182 17.58 11.41 10.53
CA SER A 182 18.34 10.62 9.55
C SER A 182 17.53 10.36 8.28
N TRP A 183 16.25 10.03 8.40
CA TRP A 183 15.39 9.80 7.23
C TRP A 183 15.17 11.06 6.38
N LYS A 184 15.04 12.22 7.03
CA LYS A 184 14.99 13.51 6.33
C LYS A 184 16.26 13.74 5.51
N ARG A 185 17.43 13.53 6.10
CA ARG A 185 18.73 13.68 5.42
C ARG A 185 18.94 12.68 4.29
N LEU A 186 18.34 11.50 4.39
CA LEU A 186 18.35 10.48 3.34
C LEU A 186 17.34 10.76 2.21
N GLY A 187 16.53 11.79 2.32
CA GLY A 187 15.54 12.18 1.30
C GLY A 187 14.34 11.26 1.22
N VAL A 188 13.97 10.61 2.34
CA VAL A 188 12.76 9.78 2.44
C VAL A 188 11.54 10.62 2.13
N LYS A 189 10.67 10.14 1.24
CA LYS A 189 9.56 10.95 0.69
C LYS A 189 8.38 11.07 1.63
N ALA A 190 7.98 9.96 2.22
CA ALA A 190 6.75 9.90 3.02
C ALA A 190 6.82 8.80 4.09
N SER A 191 5.84 8.79 4.97
CA SER A 191 5.67 7.83 6.04
C SER A 191 4.30 7.16 5.97
N GLU A 192 4.30 5.83 6.10
CA GLU A 192 3.11 4.97 6.11
C GLU A 192 3.36 3.75 7.03
N MET A 193 2.55 2.66 6.96
CA MET A 193 2.63 1.62 7.99
C MET A 193 2.64 0.16 7.46
N GLU A 194 2.64 -0.11 6.14
CA GLU A 194 2.47 -1.48 5.63
C GLU A 194 3.41 -1.90 4.51
N SER A 195 3.99 -0.97 3.75
CA SER A 195 4.73 -1.31 2.52
C SER A 195 5.95 -2.19 2.75
N ALA A 196 6.70 -2.01 3.83
CA ALA A 196 7.88 -2.85 4.08
C ALA A 196 7.46 -4.32 4.29
N ALA A 197 6.45 -4.55 5.12
CA ALA A 197 5.89 -5.88 5.33
C ALA A 197 5.38 -6.47 4.00
N LEU A 198 4.54 -5.74 3.27
CA LEU A 198 3.96 -6.22 2.00
C LEU A 198 5.02 -6.54 0.94
N PHE A 199 6.07 -5.72 0.80
CA PHE A 199 7.12 -5.99 -0.19
C PHE A 199 7.95 -7.22 0.15
N VAL A 200 8.27 -7.42 1.43
CA VAL A 200 9.04 -8.58 1.88
C VAL A 200 8.19 -9.86 1.83
N VAL A 201 6.92 -9.80 2.26
CA VAL A 201 5.98 -10.93 2.15
C VAL A 201 5.76 -11.30 0.69
N ALA A 202 5.55 -10.33 -0.20
CA ALA A 202 5.40 -10.58 -1.63
C ALA A 202 6.62 -11.29 -2.23
N ALA A 203 7.83 -10.86 -1.84
CA ALA A 203 9.06 -11.54 -2.27
C ALA A 203 9.14 -12.99 -1.74
N ALA A 204 8.75 -13.23 -0.49
CA ALA A 204 8.73 -14.56 0.11
C ALA A 204 7.71 -15.51 -0.57
N LEU A 205 6.58 -14.97 -1.01
CA LEU A 205 5.52 -15.72 -1.71
C LEU A 205 5.74 -15.82 -3.23
N GLY A 206 6.71 -15.09 -3.78
CA GLY A 206 6.95 -15.04 -5.23
C GLY A 206 5.86 -14.32 -6.01
N VAL A 207 5.20 -13.34 -5.41
CA VAL A 207 4.13 -12.53 -6.01
C VAL A 207 4.56 -11.08 -6.22
N ARG A 208 3.82 -10.33 -7.05
CA ARG A 208 4.13 -8.92 -7.36
C ARG A 208 3.40 -7.98 -6.39
N CYS A 209 4.10 -6.98 -5.88
CA CYS A 209 3.49 -5.94 -5.04
C CYS A 209 4.10 -4.57 -5.33
N GLY A 210 3.27 -3.54 -5.29
CA GLY A 210 3.68 -2.14 -5.31
C GLY A 210 2.73 -1.26 -4.49
N SER A 211 3.15 -0.04 -4.18
CA SER A 211 2.38 0.88 -3.33
C SER A 211 2.33 2.27 -3.89
N CYS A 212 1.15 2.89 -3.84
CA CYS A 212 0.97 4.32 -4.07
C CYS A 212 0.12 4.96 -2.97
N PHE A 213 0.41 6.22 -2.71
CA PHE A 213 -0.19 6.95 -1.59
C PHE A 213 -0.65 8.32 -2.01
N HIS A 214 -1.81 8.72 -1.52
CA HIS A 214 -2.22 10.11 -1.50
C HIS A 214 -1.63 10.81 -0.27
N VAL A 215 -0.96 11.93 -0.47
CA VAL A 215 -0.36 12.70 0.62
C VAL A 215 -1.44 13.50 1.33
N ILE A 216 -1.69 13.18 2.61
CA ILE A 216 -2.71 13.85 3.42
C ILE A 216 -2.15 15.17 3.99
N TRP A 217 -0.93 15.13 4.48
CA TRP A 217 -0.30 16.20 5.23
C TRP A 217 1.22 16.04 5.21
N ASN A 218 1.96 17.12 5.51
CA ASN A 218 3.42 17.06 5.68
C ASN A 218 3.83 17.90 6.89
N GLN A 219 4.20 17.22 7.98
CA GLN A 219 4.58 17.87 9.24
C GLN A 219 5.85 18.70 9.14
N GLU A 220 6.79 18.33 8.25
CA GLU A 220 8.04 19.07 8.10
C GLU A 220 7.83 20.40 7.34
N ARG A 221 6.89 20.42 6.38
CA ARG A 221 6.45 21.67 5.74
C ARG A 221 5.79 22.60 6.73
N GLU A 222 4.94 22.08 7.62
CA GLU A 222 4.31 22.87 8.66
C GLU A 222 5.34 23.46 9.62
N LYS A 223 6.29 22.67 10.12
CA LYS A 223 7.41 23.14 10.94
C LYS A 223 8.28 24.20 10.23
N ALA A 224 8.41 24.10 8.91
CA ALA A 224 9.15 25.07 8.08
C ALA A 224 8.33 26.32 7.73
N GLY A 225 7.09 26.47 8.23
CA GLY A 225 6.21 27.59 7.90
C GLY A 225 5.63 27.52 6.46
N MET A 226 5.74 26.38 5.81
CA MET A 226 5.23 26.11 4.44
C MET A 226 3.88 25.41 4.49
N PHE A 227 2.97 25.90 5.33
CA PHE A 227 1.67 25.27 5.59
C PHE A 227 0.83 25.18 4.31
N LEU A 228 0.20 24.03 4.11
CA LEU A 228 -0.86 23.79 3.15
C LEU A 228 -1.99 23.04 3.86
N LYS A 229 -3.23 23.30 3.45
CA LYS A 229 -4.39 22.62 4.01
C LYS A 229 -4.27 21.11 3.80
N MET A 230 -4.56 20.34 4.85
CA MET A 230 -4.70 18.88 4.73
C MET A 230 -5.81 18.53 3.72
N THR A 231 -5.65 17.39 3.05
CA THR A 231 -6.68 16.83 2.19
C THR A 231 -7.24 15.55 2.79
N GLU A 232 -8.55 15.39 2.73
CA GLU A 232 -9.23 14.14 3.11
C GLU A 232 -9.60 13.31 1.87
N ASP A 233 -9.50 13.91 0.68
CA ASP A 233 -9.76 13.22 -0.59
C ASP A 233 -8.65 12.24 -0.92
N THR A 234 -8.96 10.95 -0.94
CA THR A 234 -8.03 9.87 -1.28
C THR A 234 -8.26 9.31 -2.68
N SER A 235 -9.20 9.89 -3.45
CA SER A 235 -9.59 9.42 -4.78
C SER A 235 -8.43 9.40 -5.79
N GLY A 236 -7.44 10.28 -5.58
CA GLY A 236 -6.24 10.32 -6.43
C GLY A 236 -5.47 9.01 -6.45
N ALA A 237 -5.14 8.47 -5.27
CA ALA A 237 -4.42 7.19 -5.18
C ALA A 237 -5.27 6.02 -5.72
N VAL A 238 -6.59 6.06 -5.55
CA VAL A 238 -7.52 5.06 -6.12
C VAL A 238 -7.43 5.08 -7.65
N ARG A 239 -7.59 6.25 -8.28
CA ARG A 239 -7.50 6.40 -9.74
C ARG A 239 -6.15 5.94 -10.28
N VAL A 240 -5.06 6.31 -9.61
CA VAL A 240 -3.71 5.87 -9.99
C VAL A 240 -3.59 4.35 -9.90
N GLY A 241 -4.06 3.74 -8.82
CA GLY A 241 -4.05 2.29 -8.65
C GLY A 241 -4.84 1.57 -9.75
N ILE A 242 -6.05 2.04 -10.08
CA ILE A 242 -6.90 1.47 -11.13
C ILE A 242 -6.21 1.55 -12.51
N GLU A 243 -5.67 2.72 -12.89
CA GLU A 243 -4.99 2.86 -14.18
C GLU A 243 -3.69 2.05 -14.26
N ALA A 244 -2.95 1.94 -13.15
CA ALA A 244 -1.78 1.07 -13.08
C ALA A 244 -2.16 -0.42 -13.24
N MET A 245 -3.21 -0.88 -12.57
CA MET A 245 -3.68 -2.26 -12.69
C MET A 245 -4.12 -2.59 -14.10
N LYS A 246 -4.87 -1.71 -14.76
CA LYS A 246 -5.24 -1.89 -16.19
C LYS A 246 -4.01 -2.05 -17.09
N ARG A 247 -2.94 -1.28 -16.85
CA ARG A 247 -1.68 -1.41 -17.59
C ARG A 247 -1.00 -2.74 -17.35
N ILE A 248 -0.97 -3.22 -16.11
CA ILE A 248 -0.39 -4.50 -15.75
C ILE A 248 -1.16 -5.63 -16.41
N ILE A 249 -2.49 -5.62 -16.33
CA ILE A 249 -3.36 -6.60 -16.99
C ILE A 249 -3.12 -6.61 -18.51
N ALA A 250 -3.11 -5.42 -19.13
CA ALA A 250 -2.88 -5.34 -20.58
C ALA A 250 -1.47 -5.80 -21.01
N GLN A 251 -0.47 -5.72 -20.13
CA GLN A 251 0.86 -6.28 -20.39
C GLN A 251 0.89 -7.79 -20.22
N ASP A 252 0.19 -8.32 -19.21
CA ASP A 252 0.13 -9.77 -18.95
C ASP A 252 -0.65 -10.52 -20.03
N LEU A 253 -1.71 -9.91 -20.60
CA LEU A 253 -2.47 -10.47 -21.71
C LEU A 253 -1.69 -10.55 -23.05
N LYS A 254 -0.53 -9.88 -23.14
CA LYS A 254 0.33 -9.92 -24.34
C LYS A 254 1.42 -10.98 -24.28
N LYS A 255 1.59 -11.63 -23.11
CA LYS A 255 2.57 -12.71 -22.88
C LYS A 255 2.00 -14.06 -23.21
#